data_949e410ae160450667c6378e8cada46b
#
_entry.id   949e410ae160450667c6378e8cada46b
#
_cell.length_a   1.000
_cell.length_b   1.000
_cell.length_c   1.000
_cell.angle_alpha   90.00
_cell.angle_beta   90.00
_cell.angle_gamma   90.00
#
_symmetry.space_group_name_H-M   'P 1'
#
loop_
_entity.id
_entity.type
_entity.pdbx_description
1 polymer ?
#
loop_
_entity_poly.entity_id
_entity_poly.type
_entity_poly.pdbx_seq_one_letter_code
_entity_poly.pdbx_strand_id
1 'polypeptide(L)'
;MCWFSAEHETHIEEAKAGQRLAIRTMNWHANWVVREQELEAPRPCPVCLVDQTRVLFRLSEDQRASLHLGPEVEAVFKMLKQPKLDIFEFADGRQIMLGELPPGLILDVLVVPGHEELSAILEKERTIQEQEDEREREPIFTRLLARL
;
A
#
# COMPACT_ATOMS: atom_id res chain seq x y z
N MET A 1 2.52 -13.49 -6.37
CA MET A 1 3.08 -13.73 -5.01
C MET A 1 2.40 -14.87 -4.27
N CYS A 2 1.11 -15.09 -4.47
CA CYS A 2 0.38 -16.17 -3.77
C CYS A 2 0.79 -17.60 -4.16
N TRP A 3 1.49 -17.79 -5.28
CA TRP A 3 2.00 -19.10 -5.67
C TRP A 3 3.16 -19.59 -4.78
N PHE A 4 3.81 -18.69 -4.07
CA PHE A 4 4.88 -19.03 -3.12
C PHE A 4 4.41 -19.89 -1.97
N SER A 5 3.14 -19.78 -1.57
CA SER A 5 2.59 -20.57 -0.46
C SER A 5 2.45 -22.04 -0.78
N ALA A 6 2.34 -22.40 -2.06
CA ALA A 6 2.16 -23.79 -2.48
C ALA A 6 3.48 -24.58 -2.53
N GLU A 7 4.61 -23.88 -2.74
CA GLU A 7 5.93 -24.51 -2.89
C GLU A 7 6.77 -24.49 -1.62
N HIS A 8 6.51 -23.53 -0.74
CA HIS A 8 7.24 -23.37 0.52
C HIS A 8 6.25 -23.38 1.67
N GLU A 9 6.44 -24.28 2.62
CA GLU A 9 5.65 -24.35 3.85
C GLU A 9 5.83 -23.13 4.76
N THR A 10 6.19 -22.00 4.21
CA THR A 10 6.33 -20.74 4.93
C THR A 10 4.97 -20.09 5.12
N HIS A 11 4.74 -19.64 6.35
CA HIS A 11 3.56 -18.87 6.67
C HIS A 11 3.57 -17.54 5.89
N ILE A 12 2.58 -17.33 5.04
CA ILE A 12 2.41 -16.09 4.26
C ILE A 12 1.21 -15.33 4.81
N GLU A 13 1.40 -14.07 5.11
CA GLU A 13 0.33 -13.20 5.55
C GLU A 13 -0.24 -12.41 4.37
N GLU A 14 -1.54 -12.16 4.39
CA GLU A 14 -2.15 -11.23 3.44
C GLU A 14 -1.93 -9.78 3.87
N ALA A 15 -1.67 -8.90 2.90
CA ALA A 15 -1.57 -7.48 3.15
C ALA A 15 -2.90 -6.91 3.66
N LYS A 16 -2.82 -5.97 4.59
CA LYS A 16 -3.98 -5.29 5.17
C LYS A 16 -3.89 -3.79 4.93
N ALA A 17 -5.03 -3.15 4.73
CA ALA A 17 -5.09 -1.71 4.59
C ALA A 17 -4.47 -1.01 5.83
N GLY A 18 -3.67 0.01 5.58
CA GLY A 18 -2.94 0.74 6.62
C GLY A 18 -1.60 0.14 7.01
N GLN A 19 -1.25 -1.01 6.47
CA GLN A 19 0.01 -1.68 6.76
C GLN A 19 1.15 -1.04 5.97
N ARG A 20 2.31 -0.88 6.61
CA ARG A 20 3.53 -0.40 5.95
C ARG A 20 4.43 -1.59 5.62
N LEU A 21 4.77 -1.71 4.35
CA LEU A 21 5.55 -2.81 3.79
C LEU A 21 6.85 -2.28 3.19
N ALA A 22 7.78 -3.19 2.94
CA ALA A 22 9.06 -2.87 2.32
C ALA A 22 9.43 -3.95 1.30
N ILE A 23 10.22 -3.54 0.30
CA ILE A 23 10.78 -4.47 -0.68
C ILE A 23 12.09 -5.03 -0.13
N ARG A 24 12.21 -6.35 -0.13
CA ARG A 24 13.41 -7.05 0.28
C ARG A 24 13.86 -8.01 -0.82
N THR A 25 15.13 -7.92 -1.20
CA THR A 25 15.72 -8.85 -2.15
C THR A 25 16.23 -10.09 -1.41
N MET A 26 15.77 -11.26 -1.82
CA MET A 26 16.17 -12.54 -1.23
C MET A 26 17.30 -13.19 -2.03
N ASN A 27 17.82 -14.30 -1.52
CA ASN A 27 19.02 -14.97 -2.01
C ASN A 27 19.06 -15.34 -3.52
N TRP A 28 17.92 -15.35 -4.19
CA TRP A 28 17.79 -15.68 -5.60
C TRP A 28 17.54 -14.45 -6.47
N HIS A 29 17.90 -13.27 -5.99
CA HIS A 29 17.61 -11.99 -6.64
C HIS A 29 16.12 -11.74 -6.89
N ALA A 30 15.27 -12.46 -6.19
CA ALA A 30 13.83 -12.24 -6.22
C ALA A 30 13.45 -11.21 -5.14
N ASN A 31 12.57 -10.29 -5.49
CA ASN A 31 12.05 -9.31 -4.55
C ASN A 31 10.82 -9.87 -3.83
N TRP A 32 10.81 -9.74 -2.52
CA TRP A 32 9.67 -10.05 -1.69
C TRP A 32 9.13 -8.78 -1.04
N VAL A 33 7.84 -8.78 -0.81
CA VAL A 33 7.21 -7.74 0.03
C VAL A 33 7.15 -8.29 1.45
N VAL A 34 7.69 -7.53 2.40
CA VAL A 34 7.72 -7.90 3.82
C VAL A 34 7.23 -6.71 4.64
N ARG A 35 6.87 -6.95 5.91
CA ARG A 35 6.58 -5.83 6.82
C ARG A 35 7.85 -5.00 7.04
N GLU A 36 7.71 -3.70 7.18
CA GLU A 36 8.85 -2.80 7.35
C GLU A 36 9.78 -3.25 8.48
N GLN A 37 9.21 -3.66 9.60
CA GLN A 37 9.97 -4.13 10.76
C GLN A 37 10.73 -5.45 10.51
N GLU A 38 10.41 -6.17 9.45
CA GLU A 38 11.08 -7.41 9.07
C GLU A 38 12.09 -7.25 7.94
N LEU A 39 12.37 -6.01 7.53
CA LEU A 39 13.30 -5.74 6.43
C LEU A 39 14.68 -6.35 6.66
N GLU A 40 15.16 -6.35 7.90
CA GLU A 40 16.46 -6.90 8.29
C GLU A 40 16.35 -8.22 9.07
N ALA A 41 15.16 -8.81 9.16
CA ALA A 41 14.95 -10.05 9.91
C ALA A 41 15.67 -11.23 9.25
N PRO A 42 16.24 -12.18 10.03
CA PRO A 42 16.89 -13.37 9.44
C PRO A 42 15.94 -14.25 8.65
N ARG A 43 14.69 -14.34 9.07
CA ARG A 43 13.64 -15.13 8.42
C ARG A 43 12.37 -14.28 8.29
N PRO A 44 12.33 -13.38 7.31
CA PRO A 44 11.17 -12.53 7.13
C PRO A 44 9.97 -13.34 6.63
N CYS A 45 8.79 -12.95 7.07
CA CYS A 45 7.54 -13.50 6.58
C CYS A 45 7.09 -12.71 5.35
N PRO A 46 6.96 -13.34 4.17
CA PRO A 46 6.45 -12.64 3.00
C PRO A 46 5.00 -12.20 3.21
N VAL A 47 4.67 -11.04 2.69
CA VAL A 47 3.31 -10.51 2.68
C VAL A 47 2.75 -10.61 1.26
N CYS A 48 1.61 -11.25 1.11
CA CYS A 48 0.95 -11.41 -0.18
C CYS A 48 0.08 -10.19 -0.51
N LEU A 49 0.34 -9.57 -1.64
CA LEU A 49 -0.54 -8.55 -2.19
C LEU A 49 -1.58 -9.20 -3.10
N VAL A 50 -2.83 -8.90 -2.86
CA VAL A 50 -3.93 -9.37 -3.70
C VAL A 50 -3.96 -8.52 -4.97
N ASP A 51 -4.36 -9.14 -6.11
CA ASP A 51 -4.55 -8.40 -7.36
C ASP A 51 -5.46 -7.18 -7.16
N GLN A 52 -5.10 -6.04 -7.74
CA GLN A 52 -5.77 -4.74 -7.62
C GLN A 52 -5.62 -4.04 -6.27
N THR A 53 -4.70 -4.47 -5.42
CA THR A 53 -4.35 -3.75 -4.19
C THR A 53 -3.74 -2.39 -4.54
N ARG A 54 -4.24 -1.33 -3.91
CA ARG A 54 -3.71 0.02 -4.09
C ARG A 54 -2.68 0.31 -3.01
N VAL A 55 -1.55 0.83 -3.42
CA VAL A 55 -0.43 1.14 -2.53
C VAL A 55 0.09 2.56 -2.77
N LEU A 56 0.73 3.13 -1.77
CA LEU A 56 1.46 4.40 -1.89
C LEU A 56 2.94 4.12 -1.69
N PHE A 57 3.73 4.37 -2.72
CA PHE A 57 5.18 4.27 -2.64
C PHE A 57 5.75 5.50 -1.94
N ARG A 58 6.64 5.28 -0.98
CA ARG A 58 7.42 6.34 -0.33
C ARG A 58 8.88 6.16 -0.73
N LEU A 59 9.37 7.08 -1.53
CA LEU A 59 10.66 6.96 -2.19
C LEU A 59 11.72 7.85 -1.54
N SER A 60 12.91 7.31 -1.32
CA SER A 60 14.09 8.09 -0.98
C SER A 60 14.57 8.87 -2.21
N GLU A 61 15.49 9.83 -2.03
CA GLU A 61 16.05 10.59 -3.14
C GLU A 61 16.67 9.70 -4.21
N ASP A 62 17.45 8.71 -3.80
CA ASP A 62 18.10 7.78 -4.72
C ASP A 62 17.07 6.94 -5.49
N GLN A 63 16.03 6.47 -4.82
CA GLN A 63 14.95 5.70 -5.44
C GLN A 63 14.17 6.56 -6.43
N ARG A 64 13.90 7.82 -6.10
CA ARG A 64 13.22 8.76 -6.98
C ARG A 64 14.00 9.00 -8.27
N ALA A 65 15.30 9.21 -8.15
CA ALA A 65 16.19 9.39 -9.29
C ALA A 65 16.26 8.15 -10.18
N SER A 66 16.38 6.97 -9.55
CA SER A 66 16.46 5.69 -10.26
C SER A 66 15.17 5.34 -11.00
N LEU A 67 14.01 5.60 -10.40
CA LEU A 67 12.71 5.21 -10.96
C LEU A 67 12.02 6.35 -11.72
N HIS A 68 12.56 7.55 -11.68
CA HIS A 68 11.95 8.76 -12.25
C HIS A 68 10.53 8.99 -11.72
N LEU A 69 10.38 8.88 -10.40
CA LEU A 69 9.12 9.07 -9.70
C LEU A 69 9.22 10.20 -8.67
N GLY A 70 8.09 10.72 -8.25
CA GLY A 70 8.01 11.68 -7.15
C GLY A 70 8.24 11.03 -5.78
N PRO A 71 8.21 11.82 -4.69
CA PRO A 71 8.47 11.31 -3.34
C PRO A 71 7.38 10.37 -2.83
N GLU A 72 6.14 10.59 -3.23
CA GLU A 72 4.97 9.76 -2.88
C GLU A 72 4.15 9.53 -4.13
N VAL A 73 3.97 8.26 -4.52
CA VAL A 73 3.26 7.91 -5.76
C VAL A 73 2.35 6.72 -5.50
N GLU A 74 1.08 6.85 -5.88
CA GLU A 74 0.13 5.75 -5.84
C GLU A 74 0.35 4.80 -7.00
N ALA A 75 0.16 3.51 -6.73
CA ALA A 75 0.18 2.46 -7.73
C ALA A 75 -0.85 1.39 -7.41
N VAL A 76 -1.22 0.62 -8.43
CA VAL A 76 -2.09 -0.54 -8.29
C VAL A 76 -1.26 -1.79 -8.56
N PHE A 77 -1.26 -2.71 -7.62
CA PHE A 77 -0.63 -4.01 -7.80
C PHE A 77 -1.49 -4.87 -8.72
N LYS A 78 -0.88 -5.44 -9.75
CA LYS A 78 -1.57 -6.31 -10.70
C LYS A 78 -0.79 -7.59 -10.92
N MET A 79 -1.48 -8.73 -10.85
CA MET A 79 -0.93 -10.02 -11.21
C MET A 79 -1.35 -10.35 -12.63
N LEU A 80 -0.39 -10.30 -13.55
CA LEU A 80 -0.63 -10.69 -14.93
C LEU A 80 -0.55 -12.21 -15.04
N LYS A 81 -1.53 -12.80 -15.73
CA LYS A 81 -1.59 -14.27 -15.86
C LYS A 81 -0.73 -14.81 -17.00
N GLN A 82 -0.51 -14.02 -18.03
CA GLN A 82 0.30 -14.41 -19.20
C GLN A 82 1.07 -13.20 -19.74
N PRO A 83 2.41 -13.18 -19.59
CA PRO A 83 3.21 -14.06 -18.71
C PRO A 83 2.87 -13.79 -17.25
N LYS A 84 3.19 -14.75 -16.37
CA LYS A 84 3.00 -14.56 -14.92
C LYS A 84 3.97 -13.50 -14.41
N LEU A 85 3.49 -12.30 -14.24
CA LEU A 85 4.26 -11.17 -13.76
C LEU A 85 3.49 -10.41 -12.69
N ASP A 86 4.19 -10.03 -11.65
CA ASP A 86 3.70 -9.10 -10.64
C ASP A 86 4.17 -7.70 -11.01
N ILE A 87 3.25 -6.78 -11.25
CA ILE A 87 3.55 -5.41 -11.66
C ILE A 87 2.85 -4.39 -10.77
N PHE A 88 3.39 -3.18 -10.75
CA PHE A 88 2.71 -2.01 -10.20
C PHE A 88 2.43 -1.04 -11.34
N GLU A 89 1.17 -0.65 -11.49
CA GLU A 89 0.73 0.31 -12.50
C GLU A 89 0.47 1.66 -11.85
N PHE A 90 1.07 2.69 -12.41
CA PHE A 90 0.92 4.07 -11.95
C PHE A 90 -0.19 4.80 -12.70
N ALA A 91 -0.64 5.93 -12.15
CA ALA A 91 -1.73 6.71 -12.74
C ALA A 91 -1.46 7.19 -14.17
N ASP A 92 -0.19 7.39 -14.53
CA ASP A 92 0.21 7.78 -15.89
C ASP A 92 0.24 6.60 -16.88
N GLY A 93 -0.11 5.40 -16.45
CA GLY A 93 -0.07 4.18 -17.26
C GLY A 93 1.25 3.45 -17.25
N ARG A 94 2.29 3.99 -16.62
CA ARG A 94 3.59 3.33 -16.52
C ARG A 94 3.48 2.09 -15.62
N GLN A 95 4.18 1.02 -16.00
CA GLN A 95 4.20 -0.24 -15.27
C GLN A 95 5.64 -0.58 -14.87
N ILE A 96 5.81 -0.99 -13.62
CA ILE A 96 7.12 -1.46 -13.11
C ILE A 96 6.91 -2.84 -12.50
N MET A 97 7.76 -3.78 -12.88
CA MET A 97 7.71 -5.13 -12.31
C MET A 97 8.22 -5.12 -10.87
N LEU A 98 7.63 -5.97 -10.03
CA LEU A 98 8.08 -6.14 -8.64
C LEU A 98 9.59 -6.41 -8.57
N GLY A 99 10.11 -7.23 -9.48
CA GLY A 99 11.54 -7.55 -9.54
C GLY A 99 12.46 -6.39 -9.90
N GLU A 100 11.93 -5.29 -10.45
CA GLU A 100 12.69 -4.10 -10.80
C GLU A 100 12.78 -3.07 -9.69
N LEU A 101 12.01 -3.26 -8.61
CA LEU A 101 12.00 -2.31 -7.51
C LEU A 101 13.26 -2.44 -6.65
N PRO A 102 13.86 -1.32 -6.22
CA PRO A 102 15.05 -1.37 -5.38
C PRO A 102 14.75 -1.90 -3.98
N PRO A 103 15.67 -2.66 -3.37
CA PRO A 103 15.48 -3.12 -2.00
C PRO A 103 15.40 -1.94 -1.03
N GLY A 104 14.60 -2.09 0.00
CA GLY A 104 14.38 -1.04 0.99
C GLY A 104 13.30 -0.02 0.63
N LEU A 105 12.73 -0.11 -0.58
CA LEU A 105 11.61 0.75 -0.96
C LEU A 105 10.41 0.49 -0.06
N ILE A 106 9.81 1.56 0.45
CA ILE A 106 8.66 1.50 1.36
C ILE A 106 7.37 1.71 0.59
N LEU A 107 6.36 0.93 0.92
CA LEU A 107 5.02 1.10 0.37
C LEU A 107 3.97 0.94 1.47
N ASP A 108 2.97 1.83 1.44
CA ASP A 108 1.83 1.77 2.36
C ASP A 108 0.63 1.18 1.64
N VAL A 109 -0.02 0.21 2.24
CA VAL A 109 -1.23 -0.40 1.68
C VAL A 109 -2.43 0.52 1.93
N LEU A 110 -3.06 0.98 0.87
CA LEU A 110 -4.20 1.89 0.95
C LEU A 110 -5.53 1.15 0.93
N VAL A 111 -5.75 0.30 -0.08
CA VAL A 111 -7.01 -0.43 -0.26
C VAL A 111 -6.72 -1.85 -0.70
N VAL A 112 -7.35 -2.81 -0.05
CA VAL A 112 -7.28 -4.23 -0.42
C VAL A 112 -8.63 -4.66 -1.00
N PRO A 113 -8.68 -5.19 -2.23
CA PRO A 113 -9.92 -5.69 -2.82
C PRO A 113 -10.56 -6.79 -1.99
N GLY A 114 -11.90 -6.81 -1.97
CA GLY A 114 -12.66 -7.71 -1.10
C GLY A 114 -12.97 -7.10 0.27
N HIS A 115 -12.25 -6.03 0.65
CA HIS A 115 -12.50 -5.26 1.87
C HIS A 115 -12.94 -3.82 1.55
N GLU A 116 -13.35 -3.57 0.30
CA GLU A 116 -13.71 -2.24 -0.18
C GLU A 116 -14.90 -1.64 0.58
N GLU A 117 -15.90 -2.46 0.90
CA GLU A 117 -17.04 -2.02 1.70
C GLU A 117 -16.62 -1.52 3.06
N LEU A 118 -15.73 -2.25 3.74
CA LEU A 118 -15.21 -1.87 5.04
C LEU A 118 -14.40 -0.57 4.95
N SER A 119 -13.55 -0.45 3.94
CA SER A 119 -12.75 0.75 3.70
C SER A 119 -13.65 1.96 3.43
N ALA A 120 -14.70 1.79 2.63
CA ALA A 120 -15.68 2.85 2.34
C ALA A 120 -16.44 3.28 3.60
N ILE A 121 -16.81 2.34 4.46
CA ILE A 121 -17.46 2.62 5.74
C ILE A 121 -16.52 3.41 6.65
N LEU A 122 -15.27 3.00 6.76
CA LEU A 122 -14.27 3.69 7.59
C LEU A 122 -13.98 5.11 7.09
N GLU A 123 -13.93 5.30 5.77
CA GLU A 123 -13.77 6.64 5.19
C GLU A 123 -14.98 7.55 5.50
N LYS A 124 -16.18 7.00 5.40
CA LYS A 124 -17.41 7.75 5.75
C LYS A 124 -17.43 8.15 7.22
N GLU A 125 -17.11 7.23 8.11
CA GLU A 125 -17.03 7.50 9.54
C GLU A 125 -15.99 8.58 9.84
N ARG A 126 -14.82 8.53 9.21
CA ARG A 126 -13.79 9.55 9.37
C ARG A 126 -14.27 10.92 8.88
N THR A 127 -14.93 10.98 7.74
CA THR A 127 -15.46 12.23 7.18
C THR A 127 -16.52 12.84 8.11
N ILE A 128 -17.43 12.02 8.65
CA ILE A 128 -18.44 12.46 9.62
C ILE A 128 -17.76 13.01 10.88
N GLN A 129 -16.75 12.32 11.39
CA GLN A 129 -16.02 12.76 12.57
C GLN A 129 -15.31 14.09 12.33
N GLU A 130 -14.67 14.26 11.17
CA GLU A 130 -14.05 15.53 10.80
C GLU A 130 -15.06 16.68 10.72
N GLN A 131 -16.24 16.43 10.17
CA GLN A 131 -17.32 17.43 10.11
C GLN A 131 -17.86 17.80 11.49
N GLU A 132 -18.01 16.82 12.39
CA GLU A 132 -18.42 17.07 13.76
C GLU A 132 -17.38 17.90 14.52
N ASP A 133 -16.08 17.59 14.35
CA ASP A 133 -14.99 18.34 14.94
C ASP A 133 -14.95 19.79 14.43
N GLU A 134 -15.20 20.01 13.15
CA GLU A 134 -15.32 21.36 12.60
C GLU A 134 -16.50 22.13 13.20
N ARG A 135 -17.65 21.48 13.40
CA ARG A 135 -18.80 22.10 14.05
C ARG A 135 -18.50 22.51 15.49
N GLU A 136 -17.80 21.68 16.23
CA GLU A 136 -17.38 21.99 17.60
C GLU A 136 -16.41 23.17 17.68
N ARG A 137 -15.62 23.40 16.60
CA ARG A 137 -14.69 24.53 16.49
C ARG A 137 -15.35 25.83 16.07
N GLU A 138 -16.60 25.79 15.57
CA GLU A 138 -17.32 26.99 15.20
C GLU A 138 -17.61 27.84 16.46
N PRO A 139 -17.43 29.17 16.38
CA PRO A 139 -17.78 30.03 17.48
C PRO A 139 -19.28 29.91 17.85
N ILE A 140 -19.60 29.95 19.13
CA ILE A 140 -20.97 29.83 19.64
C ILE A 140 -21.90 30.85 18.95
N PHE A 141 -21.40 32.02 18.66
CA PHE A 141 -22.10 33.09 17.96
C PHE A 141 -22.60 32.65 16.59
N THR A 142 -21.74 31.99 15.80
CA THR A 142 -22.09 31.46 14.47
C THR A 142 -23.16 30.38 14.55
N ARG A 143 -23.10 29.52 15.58
CA ARG A 143 -24.10 28.48 15.82
C ARG A 143 -25.47 29.05 16.16
N LEU A 144 -25.51 30.10 16.95
CA LEU A 144 -26.73 30.76 17.30
C LEU A 144 -27.40 31.43 16.11
N LEU A 145 -26.64 32.08 15.25
CA LEU A 145 -27.15 32.68 14.01
C LEU A 145 -27.70 31.63 13.04
N ALA A 146 -27.10 30.46 12.97
CA ALA A 146 -27.55 29.38 12.09
C ALA A 146 -28.89 28.76 12.53
N ARG A 147 -29.35 29.01 13.78
CA ARG A 147 -30.63 28.54 14.30
C ARG A 147 -31.75 29.54 14.15
N LEU A 148 -31.46 30.74 13.75
CA LEU A 148 -32.43 31.79 13.47
C LEU A 148 -32.86 31.75 12.00
#